data_b1214636139e631ed8586b164bf02d4f
#
_entry.id   b1214636139e631ed8586b164bf02d4f
#
_cell.length_a   1.000
_cell.length_b   1.000
_cell.length_c   1.000
_cell.angle_alpha   90.00
_cell.angle_beta   90.00
_cell.angle_gamma   90.00
#
_symmetry.space_group_name_H-M   'P 1'
#
loop_
_entity.id
_entity.type
_entity.pdbx_description
1 polymer ?
#
loop_
_entity_poly.entity_id
_entity_poly.type
_entity_poly.pdbx_seq_one_letter_code
_entity_poly.pdbx_strand_id
1 'polypeptide(L)'
;MKKCWLTVLLCLLLAGCTQPAYETMSDHYELPEDLAARQVSLLLPQEASLLSEKDSSTEQCYLCKDFTVAVQTFAGGDLSRTLRLVSGYERDQIAVLELREEDWKRYECVWASVGESGDQLCRAVILDDGDFHYVLTLETLAEHSAQVREAWQEIVRSFSLDTAP
;
A
#
# COMPACT_ATOMS: atom_id res chain seq x y z
N MET A 1 -13.01 60.24 1.44
CA MET A 1 -13.83 59.07 1.76
C MET A 1 -13.88 57.98 0.68
N LYS A 2 -13.04 58.01 -0.37
CA LYS A 2 -13.01 56.97 -1.44
C LYS A 2 -11.92 55.95 -1.31
N LYS A 3 -10.98 56.08 -0.35
CA LYS A 3 -9.86 55.13 -0.15
C LYS A 3 -10.15 53.98 0.82
N CYS A 4 -11.18 54.09 1.65
CA CYS A 4 -11.52 53.06 2.64
C CYS A 4 -12.33 51.89 2.05
N TRP A 5 -13.01 52.08 0.92
CA TRP A 5 -13.81 51.03 0.29
C TRP A 5 -12.98 50.02 -0.49
N LEU A 6 -11.81 50.45 -1.00
CA LEU A 6 -10.93 49.56 -1.77
C LEU A 6 -10.22 48.54 -0.87
N THR A 7 -9.94 48.93 0.36
CA THR A 7 -9.27 48.05 1.34
C THR A 7 -10.21 46.96 1.87
N VAL A 8 -11.50 47.30 2.03
CA VAL A 8 -12.50 46.29 2.47
C VAL A 8 -12.81 45.29 1.36
N LEU A 9 -12.79 45.71 0.09
CA LEU A 9 -13.00 44.81 -1.04
C LEU A 9 -11.83 43.84 -1.25
N LEU A 10 -10.59 44.28 -0.98
CA LEU A 10 -9.39 43.44 -1.08
C LEU A 10 -9.33 42.38 0.03
N CYS A 11 -9.84 42.66 1.25
CA CYS A 11 -9.91 41.68 2.33
C CYS A 11 -10.98 40.61 2.09
N LEU A 12 -12.01 40.87 1.33
CA LEU A 12 -13.07 39.90 1.00
C LEU A 12 -12.63 38.89 -0.08
N LEU A 13 -11.60 39.21 -0.88
CA LEU A 13 -11.07 38.29 -1.88
C LEU A 13 -10.04 37.29 -1.33
N LEU A 14 -9.57 37.46 -0.10
CA LEU A 14 -8.62 36.56 0.55
C LEU A 14 -9.28 35.49 1.45
N ALA A 15 -10.60 35.56 1.65
CA ALA A 15 -11.34 34.59 2.49
C ALA A 15 -11.84 33.36 1.72
N GLY A 16 -11.41 33.16 0.47
CA GLY A 16 -11.91 32.12 -0.43
C GLY A 16 -11.01 30.90 -0.63
N CYS A 17 -9.91 30.74 0.11
CA CYS A 17 -9.17 29.48 0.15
C CYS A 17 -9.69 28.63 1.33
N THR A 18 -10.88 28.06 1.18
CA THR A 18 -11.19 26.85 1.91
C THR A 18 -10.27 25.77 1.35
N GLN A 19 -9.20 25.46 2.08
CA GLN A 19 -8.49 24.19 1.89
C GLN A 19 -9.57 23.11 1.91
N PRO A 20 -9.58 22.17 0.93
CA PRO A 20 -10.40 21.00 1.07
C PRO A 20 -10.03 20.40 2.42
N ALA A 21 -11.02 20.25 3.28
CA ALA A 21 -10.86 19.46 4.48
C ALA A 21 -10.40 18.10 3.96
N TYR A 22 -9.15 17.72 4.26
CA TYR A 22 -8.76 16.32 4.22
C TYR A 22 -9.68 15.66 5.24
N GLU A 23 -10.75 15.07 4.77
CA GLU A 23 -11.44 14.05 5.53
C GLU A 23 -10.38 13.03 5.85
N THR A 24 -9.96 13.01 7.09
CA THR A 24 -9.16 11.93 7.66
C THR A 24 -10.07 10.71 7.48
N MET A 25 -9.82 9.95 6.41
CA MET A 25 -10.45 8.65 6.21
C MET A 25 -9.92 7.75 7.33
N SER A 26 -10.46 7.92 8.52
CA SER A 26 -10.44 6.90 9.56
C SER A 26 -11.47 5.84 9.16
N ASP A 27 -11.31 5.28 7.97
CA ASP A 27 -11.95 4.04 7.65
C ASP A 27 -11.27 2.98 8.50
N HIS A 28 -11.83 2.76 9.67
CA HIS A 28 -11.60 1.53 10.40
C HIS A 28 -12.05 0.41 9.47
N TYR A 29 -11.07 -0.27 8.91
CA TYR A 29 -11.28 -1.42 8.08
C TYR A 29 -11.55 -2.58 9.02
N GLU A 30 -12.84 -2.73 9.38
CA GLU A 30 -13.29 -3.89 10.14
C GLU A 30 -13.28 -5.09 9.18
N LEU A 31 -12.41 -6.06 9.47
CA LEU A 31 -12.49 -7.35 8.82
C LEU A 31 -13.85 -7.98 9.18
N PRO A 32 -14.51 -8.69 8.25
CA PRO A 32 -15.73 -9.41 8.54
C PRO A 32 -15.51 -10.35 9.74
N GLU A 33 -16.29 -10.18 10.79
CA GLU A 33 -16.14 -10.96 12.04
C GLU A 33 -16.35 -12.47 11.85
N ASP A 34 -17.10 -12.85 10.80
CA ASP A 34 -17.48 -14.23 10.52
C ASP A 34 -16.53 -14.97 9.54
N LEU A 35 -15.55 -14.28 8.95
CA LEU A 35 -14.64 -14.85 7.98
C LEU A 35 -13.22 -14.88 8.52
N ALA A 36 -12.59 -16.06 8.51
CA ALA A 36 -11.19 -16.20 8.86
C ALA A 36 -10.31 -16.02 7.63
N ALA A 37 -9.39 -15.05 7.68
CA ALA A 37 -8.38 -14.89 6.65
C ALA A 37 -7.48 -16.15 6.58
N ARG A 38 -7.08 -16.53 5.35
CA ARG A 38 -6.13 -17.62 5.10
C ARG A 38 -4.74 -17.21 5.55
N GLN A 39 -3.92 -18.21 5.85
CA GLN A 39 -2.50 -17.95 6.10
C GLN A 39 -1.77 -17.71 4.79
N VAL A 40 -0.83 -16.78 4.84
CA VAL A 40 0.09 -16.52 3.74
C VAL A 40 1.45 -17.13 4.04
N SER A 41 2.07 -17.67 3.02
CA SER A 41 3.44 -18.17 3.06
C SER A 41 4.34 -17.28 2.23
N LEU A 42 5.52 -16.93 2.78
CA LEU A 42 6.57 -16.28 2.02
C LEU A 42 7.95 -16.62 2.56
N LEU A 43 8.95 -16.62 1.70
CA LEU A 43 10.35 -16.82 2.06
C LEU A 43 11.04 -15.47 2.20
N LEU A 44 11.50 -15.15 3.40
CA LEU A 44 12.31 -13.95 3.67
C LEU A 44 13.80 -14.29 3.68
N PRO A 45 14.69 -13.33 3.34
CA PRO A 45 16.12 -13.46 3.56
C PRO A 45 16.45 -13.77 5.03
N GLN A 46 17.54 -14.49 5.27
CA GLN A 46 17.93 -14.90 6.64
C GLN A 46 18.20 -13.73 7.58
N GLU A 47 18.64 -12.59 7.02
CA GLU A 47 18.90 -11.35 7.74
C GLU A 47 17.65 -10.51 8.01
N ALA A 48 16.48 -10.92 7.53
CA ALA A 48 15.24 -10.19 7.77
C ALA A 48 14.91 -10.15 9.27
N SER A 49 14.63 -8.96 9.77
CA SER A 49 14.23 -8.74 11.17
C SER A 49 12.86 -8.09 11.23
N LEU A 50 12.00 -8.58 12.12
CA LEU A 50 10.68 -8.01 12.35
C LEU A 50 10.83 -6.61 12.96
N LEU A 51 10.31 -5.57 12.27
CA LEU A 51 10.34 -4.18 12.71
C LEU A 51 9.23 -3.85 13.69
N SER A 52 8.02 -4.30 13.38
CA SER A 52 6.86 -4.11 14.24
C SER A 52 5.80 -5.16 13.94
N GLU A 53 5.25 -5.75 14.99
CA GLU A 53 3.88 -6.24 14.98
C GLU A 53 3.03 -5.06 15.49
N LYS A 54 2.28 -4.39 14.60
CA LYS A 54 1.16 -3.61 15.10
C LYS A 54 0.17 -4.60 15.73
N ASP A 55 -0.51 -4.17 16.79
CA ASP A 55 -1.49 -4.94 17.59
C ASP A 55 -2.62 -5.63 16.79
N SER A 56 -2.60 -5.56 15.47
CA SER A 56 -3.46 -6.30 14.57
C SER A 56 -2.66 -7.43 13.92
N SER A 57 -3.11 -8.66 14.06
CA SER A 57 -2.66 -9.85 13.32
C SER A 57 -2.68 -9.68 11.78
N THR A 58 -2.98 -8.47 11.29
CA THR A 58 -3.22 -8.12 9.91
C THR A 58 -2.06 -7.40 9.24
N GLU A 59 -1.01 -6.99 9.98
CA GLU A 59 0.14 -6.28 9.42
C GLU A 59 1.45 -6.73 10.06
N GLN A 60 2.40 -7.18 9.24
CA GLN A 60 3.76 -7.53 9.64
C GLN A 60 4.74 -6.77 8.75
N CYS A 61 5.73 -6.11 9.35
CA CYS A 61 6.75 -5.37 8.62
C CYS A 61 8.14 -5.88 9.00
N TYR A 62 8.95 -6.17 8.00
CA TYR A 62 10.32 -6.69 8.14
C TYR A 62 11.33 -5.73 7.51
N LEU A 63 12.44 -5.53 8.20
CA LEU A 63 13.62 -4.87 7.68
C LEU A 63 14.59 -5.90 7.12
N CYS A 64 14.95 -5.75 5.86
CA CYS A 64 16.06 -6.43 5.20
C CYS A 64 17.21 -5.43 5.03
N LYS A 65 18.37 -5.89 4.56
CA LYS A 65 19.58 -5.06 4.45
C LYS A 65 19.36 -3.73 3.71
N ASP A 66 18.71 -3.77 2.54
CA ASP A 66 18.57 -2.62 1.63
C ASP A 66 17.11 -2.35 1.24
N PHE A 67 16.13 -3.01 1.89
CA PHE A 67 14.71 -2.87 1.58
C PHE A 67 13.83 -3.28 2.76
N THR A 68 12.57 -2.90 2.70
CA THR A 68 11.54 -3.35 3.64
C THR A 68 10.52 -4.26 2.95
N VAL A 69 9.92 -5.13 3.75
CA VAL A 69 8.84 -6.04 3.35
C VAL A 69 7.68 -5.83 4.29
N ALA A 70 6.50 -5.51 3.76
CA ALA A 70 5.28 -5.46 4.54
C ALA A 70 4.29 -6.49 4.02
N VAL A 71 3.62 -7.19 4.93
CA VAL A 71 2.52 -8.10 4.63
C VAL A 71 1.29 -7.59 5.36
N GLN A 72 0.22 -7.36 4.62
CA GLN A 72 -1.03 -6.80 5.14
C GLN A 72 -2.21 -7.60 4.61
N THR A 73 -3.29 -7.69 5.41
CA THR A 73 -4.54 -8.31 5.00
C THR A 73 -5.66 -7.28 5.10
N PHE A 74 -6.41 -7.13 4.01
CA PHE A 74 -7.57 -6.26 3.91
C PHE A 74 -8.81 -7.10 3.57
N ALA A 75 -10.02 -6.62 3.91
CA ALA A 75 -11.23 -7.25 3.37
C ALA A 75 -11.25 -7.10 1.84
N GLY A 76 -11.70 -8.12 1.15
CA GLY A 76 -11.78 -8.17 -0.29
C GLY A 76 -12.81 -7.21 -0.89
N GLY A 77 -13.03 -7.32 -2.20
CA GLY A 77 -14.03 -6.61 -2.96
C GLY A 77 -13.45 -5.53 -3.87
N ASP A 78 -13.25 -4.29 -3.41
CA ASP A 78 -12.78 -3.21 -4.29
C ASP A 78 -11.24 -3.14 -4.34
N LEU A 79 -10.67 -3.72 -5.40
CA LEU A 79 -9.23 -3.64 -5.68
C LEU A 79 -8.71 -2.19 -5.75
N SER A 80 -9.50 -1.25 -6.28
CA SER A 80 -9.11 0.15 -6.40
C SER A 80 -8.86 0.77 -5.03
N ARG A 81 -9.68 0.42 -4.05
CA ARG A 81 -9.50 0.84 -2.66
C ARG A 81 -8.20 0.29 -2.07
N THR A 82 -7.96 -1.00 -2.24
CA THR A 82 -6.72 -1.63 -1.75
C THR A 82 -5.48 -1.02 -2.40
N LEU A 83 -5.49 -0.80 -3.72
CA LEU A 83 -4.39 -0.15 -4.42
C LEU A 83 -4.12 1.25 -3.87
N ARG A 84 -5.16 2.06 -3.65
CA ARG A 84 -5.02 3.40 -3.08
C ARG A 84 -4.47 3.39 -1.66
N LEU A 85 -4.92 2.46 -0.80
CA LEU A 85 -4.40 2.30 0.56
C LEU A 85 -2.91 1.94 0.58
N VAL A 86 -2.48 1.08 -0.34
CA VAL A 86 -1.10 0.56 -0.41
C VAL A 86 -0.16 1.50 -1.11
N SER A 87 -0.57 2.09 -2.24
CA SER A 87 0.31 2.86 -3.12
C SER A 87 0.09 4.37 -3.04
N GLY A 88 -1.05 4.83 -2.54
CA GLY A 88 -1.49 6.22 -2.61
C GLY A 88 -2.03 6.65 -3.99
N TYR A 89 -2.03 5.76 -5.00
CA TYR A 89 -2.46 6.04 -6.36
C TYR A 89 -3.85 5.51 -6.64
N GLU A 90 -4.61 6.22 -7.48
CA GLU A 90 -5.85 5.69 -8.03
C GLU A 90 -5.56 4.58 -9.05
N ARG A 91 -6.55 3.69 -9.27
CA ARG A 91 -6.41 2.52 -10.13
C ARG A 91 -6.00 2.86 -11.58
N ASP A 92 -6.43 4.01 -12.10
CA ASP A 92 -6.12 4.50 -13.45
C ASP A 92 -4.73 5.19 -13.55
N GLN A 93 -4.11 5.48 -12.43
CA GLN A 93 -2.77 6.11 -12.34
C GLN A 93 -1.63 5.09 -12.23
N ILE A 94 -1.94 3.82 -11.97
CA ILE A 94 -0.96 2.76 -11.76
C ILE A 94 -1.21 1.57 -12.70
N ALA A 95 -0.15 1.10 -13.35
CA ALA A 95 -0.24 -0.13 -14.16
C ALA A 95 -0.30 -1.35 -13.25
N VAL A 96 -1.34 -2.17 -13.44
CA VAL A 96 -1.54 -3.40 -12.68
C VAL A 96 -1.63 -4.57 -13.65
N LEU A 97 -0.76 -5.55 -13.44
CA LEU A 97 -0.82 -6.86 -14.11
C LEU A 97 -1.77 -7.77 -13.32
N GLU A 98 -2.76 -8.33 -13.99
CA GLU A 98 -3.66 -9.34 -13.43
C GLU A 98 -3.28 -10.71 -13.96
N LEU A 99 -3.11 -11.68 -13.06
CA LEU A 99 -2.94 -13.09 -13.32
C LEU A 99 -4.07 -13.85 -12.62
N ARG A 100 -4.61 -14.85 -13.30
CA ARG A 100 -5.68 -15.71 -12.74
C ARG A 100 -5.11 -17.06 -12.42
N GLU A 101 -5.28 -17.46 -11.17
CA GLU A 101 -5.05 -18.79 -10.68
C GLU A 101 -6.39 -19.54 -10.53
N GLU A 102 -6.40 -20.80 -10.13
CA GLU A 102 -7.64 -21.59 -10.04
C GLU A 102 -8.62 -21.02 -9.00
N ASP A 103 -8.11 -20.69 -7.79
CA ASP A 103 -8.93 -20.31 -6.64
C ASP A 103 -8.79 -18.85 -6.21
N TRP A 104 -7.90 -18.08 -6.83
CA TRP A 104 -7.62 -16.70 -6.48
C TRP A 104 -7.04 -15.92 -7.66
N LYS A 105 -7.05 -14.59 -7.54
CA LYS A 105 -6.43 -13.71 -8.51
C LYS A 105 -5.17 -13.11 -7.92
N ARG A 106 -4.20 -12.85 -8.77
CA ARG A 106 -2.97 -12.19 -8.42
C ARG A 106 -2.85 -10.88 -9.19
N TYR A 107 -2.61 -9.81 -8.46
CA TYR A 107 -2.33 -8.50 -9.05
C TYR A 107 -0.92 -8.09 -8.68
N GLU A 108 -0.20 -7.54 -9.65
CA GLU A 108 1.14 -6.99 -9.42
C GLU A 108 1.21 -5.57 -9.93
N CYS A 109 1.82 -4.68 -9.15
CA CYS A 109 2.06 -3.31 -9.54
C CYS A 109 3.41 -2.80 -9.01
N VAL A 110 3.95 -1.77 -9.68
CA VAL A 110 5.19 -1.10 -9.32
C VAL A 110 4.95 0.39 -9.42
N TRP A 111 5.44 1.16 -8.46
CA TRP A 111 5.37 2.61 -8.47
C TRP A 111 6.61 3.23 -7.83
N ALA A 112 6.80 4.51 -8.06
CA ALA A 112 7.78 5.31 -7.37
C ALA A 112 7.10 6.25 -6.39
N SER A 113 7.71 6.48 -5.24
CA SER A 113 7.28 7.47 -4.25
C SER A 113 8.45 8.35 -3.85
N VAL A 114 8.17 9.52 -3.29
CA VAL A 114 9.18 10.41 -2.75
C VAL A 114 9.14 10.28 -1.24
N GLY A 115 10.19 9.68 -0.66
CA GLY A 115 10.34 9.55 0.79
C GLY A 115 11.27 10.61 1.37
N GLU A 116 11.36 10.67 2.70
CA GLU A 116 12.27 11.58 3.41
C GLU A 116 13.75 11.33 3.06
N SER A 117 14.10 10.08 2.76
CA SER A 117 15.47 9.66 2.45
C SER A 117 15.80 9.66 0.95
N GLY A 118 14.86 10.06 0.09
CA GLY A 118 15.02 10.10 -1.37
C GLY A 118 13.91 9.37 -2.12
N ASP A 119 14.09 9.23 -3.43
CA ASP A 119 13.14 8.52 -4.28
C ASP A 119 13.15 7.03 -3.95
N GLN A 120 11.96 6.46 -3.81
CA GLN A 120 11.75 5.06 -3.48
C GLN A 120 11.11 4.33 -4.66
N LEU A 121 11.51 3.08 -4.83
CA LEU A 121 10.86 2.12 -5.71
C LEU A 121 10.05 1.16 -4.86
N CYS A 122 8.78 1.02 -5.18
CA CYS A 122 7.85 0.15 -4.48
C CYS A 122 7.26 -0.88 -5.45
N ARG A 123 7.01 -2.08 -4.94
CA ARG A 123 6.31 -3.15 -5.66
C ARG A 123 5.30 -3.78 -4.73
N ALA A 124 4.09 -4.02 -5.22
CA ALA A 124 3.13 -4.83 -4.48
C ALA A 124 2.66 -6.03 -5.29
N VAL A 125 2.34 -7.09 -4.54
CA VAL A 125 1.62 -8.27 -5.00
C VAL A 125 0.38 -8.40 -4.13
N ILE A 126 -0.79 -8.48 -4.75
CA ILE A 126 -2.06 -8.65 -4.08
C ILE A 126 -2.64 -10.00 -4.50
N LEU A 127 -2.91 -10.86 -3.54
CA LEU A 127 -3.66 -12.10 -3.73
C LEU A 127 -5.10 -11.86 -3.28
N ASP A 128 -6.06 -12.16 -4.15
CA ASP A 128 -7.48 -11.89 -3.94
C ASP A 128 -8.22 -13.23 -4.02
N ASP A 129 -8.72 -13.73 -2.89
CA ASP A 129 -9.50 -14.97 -2.80
C ASP A 129 -11.02 -14.73 -2.82
N GLY A 130 -11.43 -13.46 -3.03
CA GLY A 130 -12.81 -13.01 -3.05
C GLY A 130 -13.26 -12.40 -1.73
N ASP A 131 -12.82 -12.93 -0.60
CA ASP A 131 -13.16 -12.46 0.74
C ASP A 131 -12.11 -11.49 1.30
N PHE A 132 -10.84 -11.71 0.93
CA PHE A 132 -9.70 -10.92 1.40
C PHE A 132 -8.72 -10.56 0.29
N HIS A 133 -8.05 -9.43 0.47
CA HIS A 133 -6.83 -9.06 -0.25
C HIS A 133 -5.63 -9.22 0.68
N TYR A 134 -4.73 -10.14 0.34
CA TYR A 134 -3.44 -10.33 1.00
C TYR A 134 -2.39 -9.59 0.22
N VAL A 135 -1.75 -8.63 0.85
CA VAL A 135 -0.86 -7.69 0.18
C VAL A 135 0.57 -7.85 0.69
N LEU A 136 1.47 -8.14 -0.23
CA LEU A 136 2.91 -8.05 -0.03
C LEU A 136 3.38 -6.73 -0.64
N THR A 137 4.04 -5.88 0.14
CA THR A 137 4.69 -4.66 -0.34
C THR A 137 6.18 -4.73 -0.10
N LEU A 138 6.96 -4.40 -1.12
CA LEU A 138 8.42 -4.31 -1.10
C LEU A 138 8.81 -2.87 -1.42
N GLU A 139 9.71 -2.28 -0.62
CA GLU A 139 10.16 -0.90 -0.78
C GLU A 139 11.66 -0.78 -0.60
N THR A 140 12.31 -0.04 -1.51
CA THR A 140 13.74 0.26 -1.46
C THR A 140 14.02 1.66 -1.99
N LEU A 141 15.19 2.24 -1.65
CA LEU A 141 15.67 3.43 -2.34
C LEU A 141 15.89 3.12 -3.83
N ALA A 142 15.52 4.03 -4.71
CA ALA A 142 15.61 3.84 -6.17
C ALA A 142 17.04 3.48 -6.63
N GLU A 143 18.05 4.03 -5.96
CA GLU A 143 19.47 3.74 -6.20
C GLU A 143 19.89 2.29 -5.88
N HIS A 144 19.17 1.62 -4.95
CA HIS A 144 19.42 0.22 -4.56
C HIS A 144 18.61 -0.78 -5.40
N SER A 145 17.74 -0.34 -6.29
CA SER A 145 16.79 -1.19 -7.03
C SER A 145 17.45 -2.33 -7.81
N ALA A 146 18.65 -2.13 -8.36
CA ALA A 146 19.38 -3.16 -9.06
C ALA A 146 19.91 -4.26 -8.12
N GLN A 147 20.31 -3.89 -6.90
CA GLN A 147 20.90 -4.79 -5.90
C GLN A 147 19.85 -5.72 -5.27
N VAL A 148 18.61 -5.23 -5.08
CA VAL A 148 17.53 -5.97 -4.42
C VAL A 148 16.72 -6.84 -5.38
N ARG A 149 16.94 -6.74 -6.68
CA ARG A 149 16.12 -7.38 -7.73
C ARG A 149 15.94 -8.88 -7.54
N GLU A 150 17.01 -9.61 -7.28
CA GLU A 150 16.97 -11.07 -7.13
C GLU A 150 16.21 -11.47 -5.87
N ALA A 151 16.48 -10.81 -4.74
CA ALA A 151 15.77 -11.05 -3.48
C ALA A 151 14.27 -10.76 -3.63
N TRP A 152 13.91 -9.64 -4.27
CA TRP A 152 12.50 -9.33 -4.55
C TRP A 152 11.81 -10.37 -5.42
N GLN A 153 12.51 -10.91 -6.43
CA GLN A 153 11.95 -11.97 -7.28
C GLN A 153 11.68 -13.24 -6.50
N GLU A 154 12.57 -13.64 -5.59
CA GLU A 154 12.40 -14.82 -4.75
C GLU A 154 11.24 -14.64 -3.77
N ILE A 155 11.17 -13.49 -3.08
CA ILE A 155 10.08 -13.16 -2.16
C ILE A 155 8.75 -13.18 -2.90
N VAL A 156 8.64 -12.45 -4.02
CA VAL A 156 7.42 -12.36 -4.84
C VAL A 156 6.97 -13.72 -5.37
N ARG A 157 7.92 -14.57 -5.78
CA ARG A 157 7.62 -15.93 -6.28
C ARG A 157 7.13 -16.85 -5.17
N SER A 158 7.65 -16.69 -3.95
CA SER A 158 7.27 -17.50 -2.80
C SER A 158 5.98 -17.07 -2.12
N PHE A 159 5.51 -15.83 -2.39
CA PHE A 159 4.30 -15.31 -1.79
C PHE A 159 3.06 -16.01 -2.34
N SER A 160 2.39 -16.77 -1.48
CA SER A 160 1.25 -17.63 -1.82
C SER A 160 0.28 -17.75 -0.66
N LEU A 161 -0.94 -18.17 -0.96
CA LEU A 161 -1.93 -18.57 0.05
C LEU A 161 -1.73 -20.05 0.37
N ASP A 162 -1.78 -20.39 1.64
CA ASP A 162 -1.83 -21.79 2.04
C ASP A 162 -3.11 -22.41 1.50
N THR A 163 -3.02 -23.68 1.06
CA THR A 163 -4.21 -24.42 0.62
C THR A 163 -5.22 -24.45 1.74
N ALA A 164 -6.49 -24.16 1.41
CA ALA A 164 -7.58 -24.28 2.39
C ALA A 164 -7.56 -25.69 3.00
N PRO A 165 -7.77 -25.82 4.32
CA PRO A 165 -7.79 -27.09 5.01
C PRO A 165 -8.93 -28.01 4.51
#